data_3f85f9b94ddfb7059ffc454a6c59e85c
#
_entry.id   3f85f9b94ddfb7059ffc454a6c59e85c
#
_cell.length_a   1.000
_cell.length_b   1.000
_cell.length_c   1.000
_cell.angle_alpha   90.00
_cell.angle_beta   90.00
_cell.angle_gamma   90.00
#
_symmetry.space_group_name_H-M   'P 1'
#
loop_
_entity.id
_entity.type
_entity.pdbx_description
1 polymer ?
#
loop_
_entity_poly.entity_id
_entity_poly.type
_entity_poly.pdbx_seq_one_letter_code
_entity_poly.pdbx_strand_id
1 'polypeptide(L)'
;DVERYLTARKAPQVNVIPNTISPEEAKEGWTLLWDGKSPEGWRGAKLNEFPANGWKMEDGILKVMKSGGAESANGGDIVTKRKYKNFVLKVDFKITEGANSGIKYFVNPDMNKGAGSAIGCEFQILDDDKHPDAKLGVKGNRTLGSLYDLIPAPANKPFSKKEFNT
;
A
#
# COMPACT_ATOMS: atom_id res chain seq x y z
N ASP A 1 28.33 -35.85 4.14
CA ASP A 1 26.98 -35.40 4.55
C ASP A 1 26.51 -34.10 3.89
N VAL A 2 26.90 -33.93 2.62
CA VAL A 2 26.50 -32.79 1.80
C VAL A 2 24.95 -32.79 1.57
N GLU A 3 24.35 -33.93 1.37
CA GLU A 3 22.89 -34.08 1.19
C GLU A 3 22.12 -33.64 2.42
N ARG A 4 22.62 -33.93 3.62
CA ARG A 4 21.98 -33.48 4.88
C ARG A 4 22.12 -31.98 5.09
N TYR A 5 23.19 -31.37 4.57
CA TYR A 5 23.40 -29.92 4.61
C TYR A 5 22.54 -29.17 3.59
N LEU A 6 22.31 -29.75 2.41
CA LEU A 6 21.47 -29.18 1.35
C LEU A 6 19.96 -29.31 1.67
N THR A 7 19.54 -30.36 2.37
CA THR A 7 18.14 -30.52 2.83
C THR A 7 17.80 -29.63 4.03
N ALA A 8 18.78 -29.21 4.83
CA ALA A 8 18.53 -28.37 6.02
C ALA A 8 18.42 -26.86 5.73
N ARG A 9 18.77 -26.41 4.53
CA ARG A 9 18.70 -25.01 4.13
C ARG A 9 17.99 -24.86 2.78
N LYS A 10 16.70 -25.12 2.74
CA LYS A 10 15.90 -24.49 1.69
C LYS A 10 15.94 -22.97 1.96
N ALA A 11 16.71 -22.26 1.16
CA ALA A 11 16.60 -20.81 1.11
C ALA A 11 15.12 -20.47 0.90
N PRO A 12 14.55 -19.49 1.64
CA PRO A 12 13.17 -19.08 1.40
C PRO A 12 13.03 -18.72 -0.08
N GLN A 13 12.12 -19.38 -0.75
CA GLN A 13 11.80 -19.09 -2.15
C GLN A 13 11.07 -17.76 -2.16
N VAL A 14 11.73 -16.70 -2.59
CA VAL A 14 11.12 -15.39 -2.76
C VAL A 14 10.56 -15.30 -4.17
N ASN A 15 9.28 -15.04 -4.30
CA ASN A 15 8.67 -14.74 -5.60
C ASN A 15 9.12 -13.35 -6.03
N VAL A 16 9.92 -13.30 -7.10
CA VAL A 16 10.45 -12.05 -7.67
C VAL A 16 9.64 -11.54 -8.86
N ILE A 17 8.58 -12.25 -9.26
CA ILE A 17 7.72 -11.85 -10.38
C ILE A 17 6.61 -10.95 -9.83
N PRO A 18 6.60 -9.65 -10.17
CA PRO A 18 5.58 -8.73 -9.67
C PRO A 18 4.17 -9.17 -10.04
N ASN A 19 3.20 -8.86 -9.17
CA ASN A 19 1.78 -9.13 -9.37
C ASN A 19 1.46 -10.60 -9.68
N THR A 20 2.21 -11.52 -9.09
CA THR A 20 1.96 -12.97 -9.19
C THR A 20 2.05 -13.62 -7.81
N ILE A 21 1.55 -14.84 -7.72
CA ILE A 21 1.68 -15.72 -6.55
C ILE A 21 2.36 -16.99 -7.01
N SER A 22 3.42 -17.40 -6.33
CA SER A 22 4.08 -18.68 -6.58
C SER A 22 3.20 -19.85 -6.12
N PRO A 23 3.44 -21.06 -6.61
CA PRO A 23 2.76 -22.25 -6.12
C PRO A 23 2.93 -22.48 -4.61
N GLU A 24 4.08 -22.11 -4.06
CA GLU A 24 4.41 -22.19 -2.64
C GLU A 24 3.60 -21.19 -1.84
N GLU A 25 3.55 -19.93 -2.26
CA GLU A 25 2.74 -18.88 -1.63
C GLU A 25 1.25 -19.24 -1.66
N ALA A 26 0.77 -19.80 -2.76
CA ALA A 26 -0.62 -20.28 -2.85
C ALA A 26 -0.93 -21.40 -1.84
N LYS A 27 0.02 -22.33 -1.61
CA LYS A 27 -0.12 -23.39 -0.60
C LYS A 27 -0.12 -22.84 0.83
N GLU A 28 0.56 -21.74 1.07
CA GLU A 28 0.58 -21.03 2.36
C GLU A 28 -0.68 -20.16 2.57
N GLY A 29 -1.55 -20.08 1.58
CA GLY A 29 -2.81 -19.33 1.66
C GLY A 29 -2.73 -17.87 1.25
N TRP A 30 -1.63 -17.44 0.61
CA TRP A 30 -1.54 -16.11 0.03
C TRP A 30 -2.54 -15.94 -1.10
N THR A 31 -3.13 -14.76 -1.20
CA THR A 31 -4.03 -14.38 -2.28
C THR A 31 -3.59 -13.08 -2.91
N LEU A 32 -3.59 -13.03 -4.23
CA LEU A 32 -3.23 -11.83 -4.96
C LEU A 32 -4.37 -10.80 -4.86
N LEU A 33 -4.05 -9.59 -4.42
CA LEU A 33 -5.02 -8.50 -4.34
C LEU A 33 -5.13 -7.71 -5.64
N TRP A 34 -4.08 -7.72 -6.47
CA TRP A 34 -4.05 -7.03 -7.75
C TRP A 34 -3.12 -7.73 -8.75
N ASP A 35 -3.62 -7.94 -9.96
CA ASP A 35 -2.97 -8.72 -11.01
C ASP A 35 -2.05 -7.88 -11.93
N GLY A 36 -1.88 -6.60 -11.65
CA GLY A 36 -1.11 -5.69 -12.49
C GLY A 36 -1.85 -5.18 -13.74
N LYS A 37 -3.11 -5.54 -13.94
CA LYS A 37 -3.85 -5.27 -15.19
C LYS A 37 -5.24 -4.72 -14.99
N SER A 38 -6.00 -5.27 -14.06
CA SER A 38 -7.41 -4.94 -13.89
C SER A 38 -7.76 -4.43 -12.49
N PRO A 39 -8.80 -3.59 -12.35
CA PRO A 39 -9.29 -3.15 -11.05
C PRO A 39 -10.21 -4.18 -10.40
N GLU A 40 -10.29 -5.39 -10.90
CA GLU A 40 -11.16 -6.44 -10.35
C GLU A 40 -10.82 -6.67 -8.87
N GLY A 41 -11.83 -6.79 -8.04
CA GLY A 41 -11.65 -6.88 -6.59
C GLY A 41 -11.55 -5.54 -5.85
N TRP A 42 -11.50 -4.41 -6.57
CA TRP A 42 -11.41 -3.07 -6.00
C TRP A 42 -12.57 -2.17 -6.40
N ARG A 43 -12.88 -1.17 -5.59
CA ARG A 43 -13.83 -0.10 -5.86
C ARG A 43 -13.40 1.19 -5.17
N GLY A 44 -13.94 2.31 -5.55
CA GLY A 44 -13.78 3.53 -4.76
C GLY A 44 -14.44 3.41 -3.39
N ALA A 45 -13.88 4.05 -2.38
CA ALA A 45 -14.42 3.99 -1.02
C ALA A 45 -15.88 4.45 -0.93
N LYS A 46 -16.27 5.43 -1.74
CA LYS A 46 -17.63 5.98 -1.86
C LYS A 46 -18.35 5.58 -3.15
N LEU A 47 -17.81 4.65 -3.91
CA LEU A 47 -18.35 4.19 -5.19
C LEU A 47 -18.62 2.68 -5.15
N ASN A 48 -19.47 2.21 -6.05
CA ASN A 48 -19.68 0.78 -6.26
C ASN A 48 -18.64 0.16 -7.19
N GLU A 49 -18.03 1.00 -8.07
CA GLU A 49 -17.05 0.61 -9.06
C GLU A 49 -15.69 1.27 -8.79
N PHE A 50 -14.68 0.86 -9.54
CA PHE A 50 -13.36 1.51 -9.50
C PHE A 50 -13.47 2.95 -10.02
N PRO A 51 -12.74 3.93 -9.42
CA PRO A 51 -12.81 5.33 -9.88
C PRO A 51 -12.38 5.47 -11.33
N ALA A 52 -13.13 6.27 -12.11
CA ALA A 52 -12.76 6.58 -13.48
C ALA A 52 -11.55 7.50 -13.62
N ASN A 53 -11.24 8.25 -12.55
CA ASN A 53 -10.14 9.23 -12.52
C ASN A 53 -9.28 9.02 -11.26
N GLY A 54 -8.11 9.64 -11.22
CA GLY A 54 -7.23 9.67 -10.04
C GLY A 54 -6.35 8.45 -9.85
N TRP A 55 -6.63 7.39 -10.57
CA TRP A 55 -5.84 6.15 -10.56
C TRP A 55 -5.53 5.73 -11.99
N LYS A 56 -4.32 5.29 -12.24
CA LYS A 56 -3.88 4.77 -13.56
C LYS A 56 -3.23 3.41 -13.38
N MET A 57 -3.61 2.46 -14.21
CA MET A 57 -2.97 1.15 -14.33
C MET A 57 -2.13 1.15 -15.60
N GLU A 58 -0.83 1.00 -15.44
CA GLU A 58 0.14 1.09 -16.53
C GLU A 58 1.38 0.28 -16.17
N ASP A 59 1.85 -0.55 -17.09
CA ASP A 59 3.07 -1.34 -16.94
C ASP A 59 3.12 -2.20 -15.65
N GLY A 60 1.99 -2.77 -15.24
CA GLY A 60 1.92 -3.53 -14.01
C GLY A 60 1.98 -2.67 -12.73
N ILE A 61 1.78 -1.37 -12.84
CA ILE A 61 1.81 -0.43 -11.70
C ILE A 61 0.45 0.22 -11.54
N LEU A 62 -0.04 0.24 -10.31
CA LEU A 62 -1.19 1.03 -9.89
C LEU A 62 -0.71 2.38 -9.37
N LYS A 63 -0.91 3.42 -10.15
CA LYS A 63 -0.40 4.77 -9.91
C LYS A 63 -1.50 5.70 -9.41
N VAL A 64 -1.23 6.39 -8.31
CA VAL A 64 -2.05 7.53 -7.84
C VAL A 64 -1.67 8.77 -8.64
N MET A 65 -2.65 9.43 -9.21
CA MET A 65 -2.47 10.65 -9.99
C MET A 65 -2.58 11.89 -9.09
N LYS A 66 -1.93 12.98 -9.50
CA LYS A 66 -1.98 14.25 -8.75
C LYS A 66 -3.40 14.72 -8.51
N SER A 67 -3.70 15.15 -7.29
CA SER A 67 -5.01 15.69 -6.89
C SER A 67 -5.09 17.22 -6.88
N GLY A 68 -4.02 17.92 -7.24
CA GLY A 68 -3.98 19.38 -7.13
C GLY A 68 -3.83 19.87 -5.68
N GLY A 69 -3.39 19.00 -4.76
CA GLY A 69 -3.13 19.35 -3.36
C GLY A 69 -4.29 19.09 -2.39
N ALA A 70 -5.46 18.71 -2.90
CA ALA A 70 -6.58 18.32 -2.03
C ALA A 70 -6.58 16.82 -1.79
N GLU A 71 -6.64 16.41 -0.52
CA GLU A 71 -6.67 15.00 -0.12
C GLU A 71 -7.88 14.29 -0.73
N SER A 72 -7.67 13.10 -1.28
CA SER A 72 -8.70 12.24 -1.88
C SER A 72 -9.62 12.92 -2.90
N ALA A 73 -9.24 14.08 -3.45
CA ALA A 73 -10.10 14.86 -4.33
C ALA A 73 -10.15 14.33 -5.77
N ASN A 74 -9.10 13.62 -6.20
CA ASN A 74 -9.03 13.06 -7.56
C ASN A 74 -9.18 11.53 -7.47
N GLY A 75 -10.41 11.05 -7.66
CA GLY A 75 -10.75 9.62 -7.63
C GLY A 75 -10.97 9.02 -6.25
N GLY A 76 -10.49 9.66 -5.20
CA GLY A 76 -10.67 9.19 -3.82
C GLY A 76 -9.85 7.95 -3.47
N ASP A 77 -10.09 7.43 -2.28
CA ASP A 77 -9.50 6.18 -1.81
C ASP A 77 -10.13 4.98 -2.54
N ILE A 78 -9.34 3.96 -2.80
CA ILE A 78 -9.83 2.67 -3.25
C ILE A 78 -9.83 1.67 -2.10
N VAL A 79 -10.81 0.78 -2.10
CA VAL A 79 -10.95 -0.28 -1.10
C VAL A 79 -11.19 -1.63 -1.75
N THR A 80 -10.77 -2.70 -1.12
CA THR A 80 -11.08 -4.06 -1.55
C THR A 80 -12.59 -4.31 -1.45
N LYS A 81 -13.19 -4.94 -2.47
CA LYS A 81 -14.60 -5.40 -2.41
C LYS A 81 -14.78 -6.47 -1.33
N ARG A 82 -13.80 -7.36 -1.16
CA ARG A 82 -13.76 -8.37 -0.09
C ARG A 82 -13.27 -7.73 1.22
N LYS A 83 -13.87 -8.12 2.34
CA LYS A 83 -13.42 -7.75 3.69
C LYS A 83 -12.49 -8.82 4.27
N TYR A 84 -11.45 -8.37 4.97
CA TYR A 84 -10.48 -9.23 5.65
C TYR A 84 -10.49 -8.92 7.16
N LYS A 85 -10.39 -9.94 8.00
CA LYS A 85 -10.42 -9.78 9.47
C LYS A 85 -9.02 -9.91 10.06
N ASN A 86 -8.34 -11.01 9.79
CA ASN A 86 -6.96 -11.27 10.21
C ASN A 86 -6.14 -11.50 8.94
N PHE A 87 -5.07 -10.73 8.74
CA PHE A 87 -4.29 -10.81 7.52
C PHE A 87 -2.85 -10.39 7.74
N VAL A 88 -1.98 -10.85 6.86
CA VAL A 88 -0.68 -10.26 6.57
C VAL A 88 -0.76 -9.68 5.17
N LEU A 89 -0.33 -8.44 4.99
CA LEU A 89 -0.32 -7.74 3.72
C LEU A 89 1.13 -7.51 3.27
N LYS A 90 1.44 -7.84 2.02
CA LYS A 90 2.68 -7.46 1.34
C LYS A 90 2.34 -6.51 0.20
N VAL A 91 3.02 -5.39 0.13
CA VAL A 91 2.82 -4.36 -0.90
C VAL A 91 4.16 -3.78 -1.29
N ASP A 92 4.45 -3.83 -2.59
CA ASP A 92 5.56 -3.08 -3.15
C ASP A 92 5.09 -1.68 -3.51
N PHE A 93 5.80 -0.66 -3.04
CA PHE A 93 5.44 0.74 -3.32
C PHE A 93 6.65 1.56 -3.74
N LYS A 94 6.42 2.58 -4.54
CA LYS A 94 7.42 3.58 -4.95
C LYS A 94 6.85 4.98 -4.75
N ILE A 95 7.66 5.88 -4.21
CA ILE A 95 7.29 7.27 -3.94
C ILE A 95 7.95 8.19 -4.97
N THR A 96 7.18 9.14 -5.51
CA THR A 96 7.70 10.26 -6.29
C THR A 96 7.91 11.48 -5.38
N GLU A 97 8.61 12.49 -5.88
CA GLU A 97 8.88 13.71 -5.13
C GLU A 97 7.58 14.40 -4.70
N GLY A 98 7.49 14.73 -3.42
CA GLY A 98 6.34 15.37 -2.79
C GLY A 98 5.09 14.50 -2.69
N ALA A 99 5.20 13.18 -2.92
CA ALA A 99 4.04 12.29 -2.85
C ALA A 99 3.53 12.12 -1.41
N ASN A 100 2.21 11.98 -1.30
CA ASN A 100 1.51 11.57 -0.10
C ASN A 100 0.47 10.50 -0.47
N SER A 101 0.52 9.38 0.20
CA SER A 101 -0.40 8.25 0.07
C SER A 101 -0.38 7.43 1.36
N GLY A 102 -1.14 6.35 1.42
CA GLY A 102 -1.15 5.46 2.57
C GLY A 102 -1.88 4.15 2.31
N ILE A 103 -1.67 3.19 3.18
CA ILE A 103 -2.40 1.93 3.19
C ILE A 103 -3.28 1.90 4.42
N LYS A 104 -4.58 2.08 4.22
CA LYS A 104 -5.56 2.07 5.29
C LYS A 104 -6.08 0.65 5.55
N TYR A 105 -6.24 0.31 6.82
CA TYR A 105 -6.79 -0.97 7.26
C TYR A 105 -7.80 -0.75 8.41
N PHE A 106 -8.66 -1.74 8.64
CA PHE A 106 -9.85 -1.61 9.50
C PHE A 106 -10.75 -0.45 9.07
N VAL A 107 -10.87 -0.30 7.75
CA VAL A 107 -11.57 0.83 7.14
C VAL A 107 -13.07 0.69 7.29
N ASN A 108 -13.72 1.79 7.69
CA ASN A 108 -15.16 1.95 7.58
C ASN A 108 -15.49 3.07 6.55
N PRO A 109 -15.90 2.71 5.34
CA PRO A 109 -16.21 3.69 4.29
C PRO A 109 -17.37 4.63 4.63
N ASP A 110 -18.23 4.26 5.58
CA ASP A 110 -19.42 5.02 5.91
C ASP A 110 -19.17 6.14 6.93
N MET A 111 -18.04 6.08 7.67
CA MET A 111 -17.74 7.05 8.72
C MET A 111 -17.29 8.42 8.22
N ASN A 112 -16.66 8.50 7.06
CA ASN A 112 -16.19 9.77 6.51
C ASN A 112 -17.21 10.35 5.52
N LYS A 113 -17.60 11.61 5.74
CA LYS A 113 -18.48 12.36 4.84
C LYS A 113 -17.71 13.16 3.76
N GLY A 114 -16.39 13.14 3.78
CA GLY A 114 -15.55 13.83 2.78
C GLY A 114 -15.59 13.18 1.40
N ALA A 115 -15.10 13.93 0.41
CA ALA A 115 -15.14 13.55 -0.99
C ALA A 115 -14.20 12.39 -1.34
N GLY A 116 -14.67 11.16 -1.15
CA GLY A 116 -13.95 9.97 -1.60
C GLY A 116 -13.00 9.33 -0.59
N SER A 117 -12.80 9.95 0.58
CA SER A 117 -11.95 9.37 1.64
C SER A 117 -12.71 8.36 2.51
N ALA A 118 -11.98 7.44 3.11
CA ALA A 118 -12.48 6.50 4.13
C ALA A 118 -11.61 6.55 5.38
N ILE A 119 -12.22 6.38 6.55
CA ILE A 119 -11.52 6.37 7.84
C ILE A 119 -11.04 4.96 8.16
N GLY A 120 -9.81 4.83 8.62
CA GLY A 120 -9.17 3.62 9.09
C GLY A 120 -7.81 3.91 9.73
N CYS A 121 -7.16 2.91 10.30
CA CYS A 121 -5.75 2.99 10.63
C CYS A 121 -4.94 3.09 9.35
N GLU A 122 -3.88 3.90 9.33
CA GLU A 122 -3.12 4.14 8.10
C GLU A 122 -1.63 3.92 8.30
N PHE A 123 -1.05 3.04 7.49
CA PHE A 123 0.39 2.99 7.26
C PHE A 123 0.75 4.10 6.28
N GLN A 124 1.50 5.10 6.73
CA GLN A 124 1.82 6.29 5.94
C GLN A 124 2.86 5.99 4.85
N ILE A 125 2.58 6.46 3.64
CA ILE A 125 3.50 6.45 2.50
C ILE A 125 3.72 7.90 2.05
N LEU A 126 4.84 8.51 2.47
CA LEU A 126 5.08 9.93 2.33
C LEU A 126 6.51 10.21 1.86
N ASP A 127 6.71 11.24 1.05
CA ASP A 127 8.03 11.83 0.85
C ASP A 127 8.38 12.75 2.02
N ASP A 128 9.07 12.21 3.01
CA ASP A 128 9.41 12.91 4.26
C ASP A 128 10.23 14.19 4.03
N ASP A 129 11.01 14.28 2.95
CA ASP A 129 11.86 15.43 2.68
C ASP A 129 11.09 16.60 2.03
N LYS A 130 10.10 16.29 1.20
CA LYS A 130 9.44 17.28 0.34
C LYS A 130 8.00 17.56 0.70
N HIS A 131 7.28 16.59 1.27
CA HIS A 131 5.89 16.80 1.64
C HIS A 131 5.77 17.54 2.97
N PRO A 132 4.99 18.64 3.06
CA PRO A 132 4.90 19.46 4.28
C PRO A 132 4.34 18.71 5.48
N ASP A 133 3.49 17.70 5.28
CA ASP A 133 2.85 16.93 6.35
C ASP A 133 3.86 16.16 7.22
N ALA A 134 5.03 15.79 6.68
CA ALA A 134 6.11 15.17 7.44
C ALA A 134 6.59 15.99 8.65
N LYS A 135 6.45 17.32 8.56
CA LYS A 135 6.85 18.28 9.60
C LYS A 135 5.73 18.63 10.57
N LEU A 136 4.51 18.21 10.25
CA LEU A 136 3.35 18.33 11.11
C LEU A 136 3.25 17.13 12.06
N GLY A 137 2.36 17.16 13.02
CA GLY A 137 2.24 16.08 13.97
C GLY A 137 3.29 16.10 15.09
N VAL A 138 3.47 15.00 15.79
CA VAL A 138 4.29 14.88 16.99
C VAL A 138 5.35 13.79 16.83
N LYS A 139 6.63 14.13 17.05
CA LYS A 139 7.76 13.17 17.02
C LYS A 139 7.85 12.31 15.75
N GLY A 140 7.42 12.84 14.60
CA GLY A 140 7.48 12.12 13.32
C GLY A 140 6.36 11.08 13.11
N ASN A 141 5.25 11.20 13.81
CA ASN A 141 4.11 10.29 13.66
C ASN A 141 3.30 10.49 12.36
N ARG A 142 3.79 11.37 11.45
CA ARG A 142 3.24 11.55 10.09
C ARG A 142 4.27 11.28 8.99
N THR A 143 5.41 10.69 9.35
CA THR A 143 6.42 10.30 8.37
C THR A 143 6.16 8.93 7.76
N LEU A 144 6.85 8.60 6.68
CA LEU A 144 6.81 7.29 6.04
C LEU A 144 6.92 6.15 7.07
N GLY A 145 6.03 5.16 6.98
CA GLY A 145 6.04 3.98 7.86
C GLY A 145 5.47 4.23 9.25
N SER A 146 4.96 5.42 9.55
CA SER A 146 4.23 5.67 10.79
C SER A 146 2.82 5.03 10.73
N LEU A 147 2.26 4.70 11.88
CA LEU A 147 0.81 4.61 12.02
C LEU A 147 0.32 6.06 12.13
N TYR A 148 -0.21 6.58 11.01
CA TYR A 148 -0.45 7.99 10.79
C TYR A 148 -1.13 8.67 11.97
N ASP A 149 -0.50 9.77 12.43
CA ASP A 149 -0.92 10.62 13.55
C ASP A 149 -1.02 9.91 14.92
N LEU A 150 -0.64 8.65 15.02
CA LEU A 150 -0.73 7.84 16.25
C LEU A 150 0.65 7.38 16.74
N ILE A 151 1.41 6.62 15.92
CA ILE A 151 2.67 6.02 16.32
C ILE A 151 3.76 6.40 15.32
N PRO A 152 4.88 7.01 15.78
CA PRO A 152 6.01 7.33 14.93
C PRO A 152 6.63 6.09 14.26
N ALA A 153 7.14 6.27 13.05
CA ALA A 153 7.96 5.26 12.41
C ALA A 153 9.31 5.11 13.12
N PRO A 154 9.97 3.94 13.04
CA PRO A 154 11.35 3.77 13.50
C PRO A 154 12.30 4.76 12.83
N ALA A 155 13.29 5.25 13.58
CA ALA A 155 14.25 6.23 13.06
C ALA A 155 15.08 5.68 11.88
N ASN A 156 15.44 4.40 11.92
CA ASN A 156 16.27 3.72 10.93
C ASN A 156 15.41 2.85 10.01
N LYS A 157 14.54 3.45 9.23
CA LYS A 157 13.74 2.73 8.22
C LYS A 157 14.53 2.62 6.91
N PRO A 158 14.79 1.40 6.39
CA PRO A 158 15.36 1.23 5.07
C PRO A 158 14.35 1.70 4.03
N PHE A 159 14.75 2.63 3.17
CA PHE A 159 13.88 3.17 2.13
C PHE A 159 14.69 3.71 0.95
N SER A 160 14.26 3.41 -0.27
CA SER A 160 14.78 3.96 -1.51
C SER A 160 13.71 4.74 -2.27
N LYS A 161 14.01 5.99 -2.63
CA LYS A 161 13.11 6.79 -3.50
C LYS A 161 13.19 6.40 -4.98
N LYS A 162 14.23 5.67 -5.38
CA LYS A 162 14.47 5.32 -6.79
C LYS A 162 13.84 4.00 -7.19
N GLU A 163 13.58 3.14 -6.23
CA GLU A 163 13.14 1.76 -6.44
C GLU A 163 11.84 1.46 -5.71
N PHE A 164 11.24 0.31 -6.00
CA PHE A 164 10.14 -0.20 -5.20
C PHE A 164 10.66 -0.69 -3.84
N ASN A 165 9.85 -0.48 -2.81
CA ASN A 165 10.08 -0.90 -1.43
C ASN A 165 8.96 -1.83 -1.01
N THR A 166 9.27 -2.90 -0.25
CA THR A 166 8.31 -3.87 0.28
C THR A 166 8.13 -3.69 1.77
#